data_adae0c25c894b5eebcb75778be81704f
#
_entry.id   adae0c25c894b5eebcb75778be81704f
#
_cell.length_a   1.000
_cell.length_b   1.000
_cell.length_c   1.000
_cell.angle_alpha   90.00
_cell.angle_beta   90.00
_cell.angle_gamma   90.00
#
_symmetry.space_group_name_H-M   'P 1'
#
loop_
_entity.id
_entity.type
_entity.pdbx_description
1 polymer ?
#
loop_
_entity_poly.entity_id
_entity_poly.type
_entity_poly.pdbx_seq_one_letter_code
_entity_poly.pdbx_strand_id
1 'polypeptide(L)'
;MSAVGMAAQSARGRPVSNEGLQPQARDQCSAAAAQYGTVHVIDVEQHRIDKIIVWGTVDDGKQKRSFECDFGTKITGFTLRPITPLR
;
A
#
# COMPACT_ATOMS: atom_id res chain seq x y z
N MET A 1 -20.65 26.30 -7.78
CA MET A 1 -19.88 26.18 -8.20
C MET A 1 -18.68 26.06 -7.57
N SER A 2 -18.49 26.36 -6.59
CA SER A 2 -17.29 26.31 -5.98
C SER A 2 -16.74 24.96 -5.72
N ALA A 3 -17.54 24.01 -5.47
CA ALA A 3 -17.06 22.68 -5.26
C ALA A 3 -16.22 22.20 -6.42
N VAL A 4 -16.61 22.58 -7.56
CA VAL A 4 -15.85 22.22 -8.73
C VAL A 4 -14.47 22.84 -8.70
N GLY A 5 -14.39 24.05 -8.28
CA GLY A 5 -13.11 24.69 -8.20
C GLY A 5 -12.19 24.00 -7.26
N MET A 6 -12.73 23.48 -6.20
CA MET A 6 -11.89 22.80 -5.25
C MET A 6 -11.27 21.56 -5.82
N ALA A 7 -12.04 20.82 -6.57
CA ALA A 7 -11.49 19.62 -7.18
C ALA A 7 -10.34 19.96 -8.09
N ALA A 8 -10.49 21.00 -8.87
CA ALA A 8 -9.43 21.41 -9.75
C ALA A 8 -8.20 21.83 -8.99
N GLN A 9 -8.40 22.52 -7.92
CA GLN A 9 -7.27 22.94 -7.11
C GLN A 9 -6.53 21.76 -6.51
N SER A 10 -7.26 20.75 -6.15
CA SER A 10 -6.61 19.57 -5.59
C SER A 10 -5.61 19.00 -6.57
N ALA A 11 -5.91 19.08 -7.83
CA ALA A 11 -5.02 18.48 -8.81
C ALA A 11 -3.79 19.33 -9.06
N ARG A 12 -3.86 20.62 -8.77
CA ARG A 12 -2.74 21.48 -9.07
C ARG A 12 -1.80 21.64 -7.93
N GLY A 13 -0.52 21.52 -8.18
CA GLY A 13 0.49 21.80 -7.18
C GLY A 13 0.48 20.86 -6.00
N ARG A 14 -0.18 19.76 -6.12
CA ARG A 14 -0.22 18.76 -5.06
C ARG A 14 0.57 17.54 -5.48
N PRO A 15 1.10 16.81 -4.51
CA PRO A 15 1.74 15.55 -4.85
C PRO A 15 0.74 14.63 -5.52
N VAL A 16 1.25 13.74 -6.31
CA VAL A 16 0.42 12.74 -6.95
C VAL A 16 -0.33 11.97 -5.88
N SER A 17 -1.62 11.83 -6.05
CA SER A 17 -2.44 11.13 -5.09
C SER A 17 -3.63 10.51 -5.80
N ASN A 18 -3.96 9.30 -5.43
CA ASN A 18 -5.13 8.63 -5.93
C ASN A 18 -5.86 8.03 -4.76
N GLU A 19 -6.66 8.86 -4.12
CA GLU A 19 -7.30 8.48 -2.88
C GLU A 19 -8.33 7.39 -3.05
N GLY A 20 -8.90 7.29 -4.25
CA GLY A 20 -9.83 6.21 -4.50
C GLY A 20 -9.15 4.87 -4.64
N LEU A 21 -7.90 4.88 -5.09
CA LEU A 21 -7.15 3.65 -5.30
C LEU A 21 -6.43 3.19 -4.05
N GLN A 22 -6.08 4.10 -3.16
CA GLN A 22 -5.31 3.74 -1.97
C GLN A 22 -6.02 2.74 -1.07
N PRO A 23 -7.32 2.90 -0.76
CA PRO A 23 -7.99 1.89 0.04
C PRO A 23 -8.04 0.53 -0.63
N GLN A 24 -8.21 0.51 -1.95
CA GLN A 24 -8.20 -0.75 -2.67
C GLN A 24 -6.84 -1.42 -2.61
N ALA A 25 -5.79 -0.64 -2.77
CA ALA A 25 -4.44 -1.16 -2.68
C ALA A 25 -4.21 -1.77 -1.30
N ARG A 26 -4.59 -1.04 -0.27
CA ARG A 26 -4.40 -1.52 1.09
C ARG A 26 -5.18 -2.80 1.34
N ASP A 27 -6.44 -2.84 0.92
CA ASP A 27 -7.28 -4.00 1.15
C ASP A 27 -6.77 -5.22 0.39
N GLN A 28 -6.44 -5.04 -0.87
CA GLN A 28 -6.02 -6.18 -1.68
C GLN A 28 -4.63 -6.67 -1.30
N CYS A 29 -3.73 -5.75 -0.99
CA CYS A 29 -2.42 -6.15 -0.53
C CYS A 29 -2.48 -6.82 0.83
N SER A 30 -3.34 -6.34 1.71
CA SER A 30 -3.54 -6.99 3.01
C SER A 30 -4.10 -8.39 2.83
N ALA A 31 -5.06 -8.55 1.95
CA ALA A 31 -5.64 -9.86 1.70
C ALA A 31 -4.60 -10.83 1.13
N ALA A 32 -3.77 -10.34 0.23
CA ALA A 32 -2.71 -11.18 -0.32
C ALA A 32 -1.71 -11.58 0.76
N ALA A 33 -1.37 -10.66 1.65
CA ALA A 33 -0.44 -10.95 2.72
C ALA A 33 -1.06 -11.86 3.78
N ALA A 34 -2.37 -11.80 3.94
CA ALA A 34 -3.05 -12.54 5.00
C ALA A 34 -2.91 -14.05 4.85
N GLN A 35 -2.66 -14.52 3.65
CA GLN A 35 -2.46 -15.95 3.46
C GLN A 35 -1.16 -16.44 4.09
N TYR A 36 -0.30 -15.55 4.50
CA TYR A 36 0.97 -15.91 5.11
C TYR A 36 1.00 -15.70 6.63
N GLY A 37 -0.05 -15.11 7.19
CA GLY A 37 -0.11 -14.89 8.63
C GLY A 37 -0.88 -13.64 8.99
N THR A 38 -0.62 -13.14 10.17
CA THR A 38 -1.26 -11.91 10.65
C THR A 38 -0.61 -10.69 10.03
N VAL A 39 -1.42 -9.84 9.43
CA VAL A 39 -0.94 -8.71 8.64
C VAL A 39 -0.98 -7.44 9.45
N HIS A 40 0.09 -6.67 9.33
CA HIS A 40 0.18 -5.34 9.91
C HIS A 40 0.62 -4.40 8.81
N VAL A 41 -0.25 -3.54 8.36
CA VAL A 41 0.12 -2.55 7.34
C VAL A 41 0.79 -1.39 8.03
N ILE A 42 2.00 -1.06 7.59
CA ILE A 42 2.77 0.01 8.20
C ILE A 42 2.59 1.31 7.42
N ASP A 43 2.62 1.23 6.10
CA ASP A 43 2.57 2.43 5.29
C ASP A 43 1.99 2.13 3.93
N VAL A 44 1.35 3.13 3.36
CA VAL A 44 0.82 3.09 2.00
C VAL A 44 1.42 4.28 1.29
N GLU A 45 2.23 4.01 0.29
CA GLU A 45 2.97 5.05 -0.38
C GLU A 45 2.50 5.21 -1.82
N GLN A 46 2.13 6.43 -2.19
CA GLN A 46 1.72 6.74 -3.54
C GLN A 46 2.96 7.10 -4.35
N HIS A 47 3.34 6.24 -5.28
CA HIS A 47 4.49 6.48 -6.12
C HIS A 47 4.13 7.25 -7.37
N ARG A 48 3.05 6.84 -8.02
CA ARG A 48 2.52 7.48 -9.20
C ARG A 48 1.01 7.48 -9.07
N ILE A 49 0.35 8.16 -9.99
CA ILE A 49 -1.10 8.20 -9.96
C ILE A 49 -1.70 6.79 -10.01
N ASP A 50 -1.00 5.89 -10.68
CA ASP A 50 -1.47 4.52 -10.84
C ASP A 50 -0.53 3.52 -10.22
N LYS A 51 0.32 3.93 -9.28
CA LYS A 51 1.23 3.00 -8.62
C LYS A 51 1.33 3.31 -7.14
N ILE A 52 0.91 2.34 -6.35
CA ILE A 52 0.91 2.45 -4.91
C ILE A 52 1.69 1.29 -4.34
N ILE A 53 2.50 1.56 -3.33
CA ILE A 53 3.25 0.53 -2.65
C ILE A 53 2.74 0.44 -1.23
N VAL A 54 2.37 -0.76 -0.82
CA VAL A 54 1.90 -1.03 0.54
C VAL A 54 2.98 -1.82 1.26
N TRP A 55 3.37 -1.31 2.40
CA TRP A 55 4.42 -1.93 3.21
C TRP A 55 3.81 -2.44 4.50
N GLY A 56 4.33 -3.55 4.96
CA GLY A 56 3.86 -4.03 6.24
C GLY A 56 4.61 -5.26 6.68
N THR A 57 4.05 -5.94 7.66
CA THR A 57 4.63 -7.17 8.18
C THR A 57 3.57 -8.26 8.23
N VAL A 58 4.05 -9.48 8.18
CA VAL A 58 3.23 -10.67 8.31
C VAL A 58 3.88 -11.55 9.37
N ASP A 59 3.08 -11.97 10.35
CA ASP A 59 3.57 -12.79 11.44
C ASP A 59 2.83 -14.12 11.38
N ASP A 60 3.56 -15.20 11.14
CA ASP A 60 2.94 -16.52 11.04
C ASP A 60 2.99 -17.30 12.34
N GLY A 61 3.36 -16.66 13.44
CA GLY A 61 3.47 -17.30 14.74
C GLY A 61 4.86 -17.82 15.04
N LYS A 62 5.68 -17.96 14.03
CA LYS A 62 7.06 -18.43 14.21
C LYS A 62 8.06 -17.35 13.87
N GLN A 63 7.78 -16.61 12.83
CA GLN A 63 8.66 -15.53 12.45
C GLN A 63 7.85 -14.42 11.82
N LYS A 64 8.43 -13.24 11.85
CA LYS A 64 7.83 -12.07 11.25
C LYS A 64 8.59 -11.76 9.96
N ARG A 65 7.84 -11.42 8.93
CA ARG A 65 8.41 -11.06 7.64
C ARG A 65 7.88 -9.71 7.22
N SER A 66 8.66 -8.99 6.46
CA SER A 66 8.16 -7.76 5.87
C SER A 66 7.61 -8.06 4.49
N PHE A 67 6.61 -7.30 4.08
CA PHE A 67 6.11 -7.42 2.73
C PHE A 67 6.08 -6.07 2.04
N GLU A 68 6.23 -6.12 0.75
CA GLU A 68 6.11 -4.98 -0.12
C GLU A 68 5.19 -5.38 -1.25
N CYS A 69 4.10 -4.64 -1.43
CA CYS A 69 3.08 -4.97 -2.40
C CYS A 69 2.92 -3.81 -3.36
N ASP A 70 3.14 -4.06 -4.64
CA ASP A 70 2.94 -3.05 -5.67
C ASP A 70 1.54 -3.19 -6.24
N PHE A 71 0.83 -2.11 -6.28
CA PHE A 71 -0.55 -2.10 -6.73
C PHE A 71 -0.81 -0.96 -7.70
N GLY A 72 -1.43 -1.28 -8.81
CA GLY A 72 -1.94 -0.29 -9.76
C GLY A 72 -3.45 -0.38 -9.73
N THR A 73 -4.03 -1.00 -10.73
CA THR A 73 -5.44 -1.38 -10.67
C THR A 73 -5.58 -2.80 -10.14
N LYS A 74 -4.45 -3.47 -10.00
CA LYS A 74 -4.39 -4.79 -9.41
C LYS A 74 -2.98 -4.95 -8.85
N ILE A 75 -2.76 -6.03 -8.13
CA ILE A 75 -1.42 -6.31 -7.60
C ILE A 75 -0.51 -6.67 -8.75
N THR A 76 0.58 -5.93 -8.89
CA THR A 76 1.57 -6.17 -9.93
C THR A 76 2.87 -6.74 -9.38
N GLY A 77 3.05 -6.72 -8.08
CA GLY A 77 4.22 -7.30 -7.45
C GLY A 77 3.99 -7.51 -5.98
N PHE A 78 4.57 -8.57 -5.43
CA PHE A 78 4.44 -8.88 -4.02
C PHE A 78 5.69 -9.58 -3.58
N THR A 79 6.37 -9.03 -2.58
CA THR A 79 7.63 -9.57 -2.10
C THR A 79 7.56 -9.76 -0.60
N LEU A 80 8.01 -10.91 -0.13
CA LEU A 80 8.16 -11.18 1.29
C LEU A 80 9.63 -11.34 1.60
N ARG A 81 10.05 -10.77 2.73
CA ARG A 81 11.42 -10.89 3.19
C ARG A 81 11.44 -11.18 4.67
N PRO A 82 12.26 -12.10 5.11
CA PRO A 82 12.39 -12.34 6.54
C PRO A 82 12.99 -11.12 7.22
N ILE A 83 12.49 -10.84 8.42
CA ILE A 83 13.06 -9.79 9.23
C ILE A 83 14.05 -10.48 10.17
N THR A 84 15.32 -10.16 9.97
CA THR A 84 16.36 -10.77 10.76
C THR A 84 16.72 -9.84 11.91
N PRO A 85 16.60 -10.33 13.13
CA PRO A 85 16.95 -9.45 14.25
C PRO A 85 18.41 -9.12 14.21
N LEU A 86 18.68 -7.91 14.60
CA LEU A 86 20.07 -7.50 14.74
C LEU A 86 20.64 -8.12 15.98
N ARG A 87 21.91 -8.43 15.87
CA ARG A 87 22.46 -9.02 16.99
C ARG A 87 23.61 -8.32 17.46
#